data_d90116cf4e12b2265198bdcf0f7ef0a0
#
_entry.id   d90116cf4e12b2265198bdcf0f7ef0a0
#
_cell.length_a   1.000
_cell.length_b   1.000
_cell.length_c   1.000
_cell.angle_alpha   90.00
_cell.angle_beta   90.00
_cell.angle_gamma   90.00
#
_symmetry.space_group_name_H-M   'P 1'
#
loop_
_entity.id
_entity.type
_entity.pdbx_description
1 polymer ?
#
loop_
_entity_poly.entity_id
_entity_poly.type
_entity_poly.pdbx_seq_one_letter_code
_entity_poly.pdbx_strand_id
1 'polypeptide(L)'
;MKLHKIFTPVLAALALIAGSCSDSYMEDLNTDPSKANGIDPNAQLTTAQLQTYGDLGMVEIYRNYHYAFSQMLMGCWNTTNYGGRHTIDNNEMCRIWTSLYPNAIKNLTDGIHNSEEEGLTNVNAALRIYRVYMMSLITDVYGDAPFSEAGLGYIAEKFNPRYDTQEEIYAAFFNELTDACNALSLSGDNITGDVIYNGDVNKWKKLANSLRLRFAMRISDVNPDKAKQEFEEALMADGGVFTSATDDALIKYMEVSFSFGQDTYSDYRGNALSKLLFGNDPANNPSYLCSTFFNQMYNSGDPRTFIFARFYYDGLMSLTSPDNRIDLTEEILSKGIPMNPRDPGAYSWEPWPAGYDSDIMKEIAENNPSVEVSMTRETEPKLANNFLKSDNPGVVMTYAEVNFLMAEAALKGWAVAGSADGYYKTGVRASMDFLTDNYGCRKITDEEFSTFIANNGIGYTNEQRKAAINTQAWILHFTNPSEAWANVRRSGYPRLKSPAEYGFGQFLTGGQEIPVRLCYPVLESSYNKTGYDEALDRMGGSNSWYIPMWWDVD
;
A
#
# COMPACT_ATOMS: atom_id res chain seq x y z
N MET A 1 4.17 88.52 10.25
CA MET A 1 5.24 87.58 10.60
C MET A 1 4.78 86.45 11.52
N LYS A 2 3.60 85.83 11.31
CA LYS A 2 3.07 84.74 12.14
C LYS A 2 2.51 83.56 11.35
N LEU A 3 2.47 83.66 10.03
CA LEU A 3 1.97 82.51 9.17
C LEU A 3 3.06 81.51 8.82
N HIS A 4 4.35 81.83 8.79
CA HIS A 4 5.43 80.92 8.40
C HIS A 4 5.80 79.85 9.44
N LYS A 5 5.39 80.07 10.76
CA LYS A 5 5.73 79.14 11.83
C LYS A 5 4.75 77.94 11.97
N ILE A 6 3.60 77.98 11.28
CA ILE A 6 2.59 76.91 11.33
C ILE A 6 2.70 75.96 10.15
N PHE A 7 3.21 76.44 9.01
CA PHE A 7 3.33 75.58 7.79
C PHE A 7 4.47 74.53 7.83
N THR A 8 5.55 74.87 8.57
CA THR A 8 6.71 73.94 8.63
C THR A 8 6.43 72.63 9.39
N PRO A 9 5.73 72.62 10.56
CA PRO A 9 5.43 71.34 11.24
C PRO A 9 4.32 70.55 10.55
N VAL A 10 3.41 71.20 9.81
CA VAL A 10 2.36 70.46 9.06
C VAL A 10 2.92 69.80 7.81
N LEU A 11 3.87 70.43 7.12
CA LEU A 11 4.56 69.79 5.98
C LEU A 11 5.48 68.62 6.43
N ALA A 12 6.13 68.74 7.60
CA ALA A 12 6.94 67.67 8.17
C ALA A 12 6.07 66.48 8.67
N ALA A 13 4.88 66.75 9.20
CA ALA A 13 3.93 65.71 9.59
C ALA A 13 3.31 64.98 8.37
N LEU A 14 3.03 65.71 7.28
CA LEU A 14 2.56 65.12 6.02
C LEU A 14 3.65 64.32 5.29
N ALA A 15 4.92 64.71 5.39
CA ALA A 15 6.03 63.92 4.83
C ALA A 15 6.33 62.63 5.63
N LEU A 16 6.05 62.62 6.92
CA LEU A 16 6.15 61.39 7.76
C LEU A 16 5.00 60.41 7.53
N ILE A 17 3.83 60.88 7.11
CA ILE A 17 2.68 60.05 6.79
C ILE A 17 2.83 59.44 5.38
N ALA A 18 3.48 60.13 4.45
CA ALA A 18 3.71 59.63 3.10
C ALA A 18 4.85 58.59 2.99
N GLY A 19 5.71 58.48 4.01
CA GLY A 19 6.78 57.45 4.05
C GLY A 19 6.40 56.15 4.78
N SER A 20 5.19 56.07 5.37
CA SER A 20 4.80 54.92 6.21
C SER A 20 4.00 53.85 5.51
N CYS A 21 3.76 53.96 4.20
CA CYS A 21 3.04 52.97 3.41
C CYS A 21 3.79 52.71 2.09
N SER A 22 5.02 52.21 2.17
CA SER A 22 5.54 51.46 1.01
C SER A 22 5.04 50.03 1.13
N ASP A 23 4.48 49.48 0.05
CA ASP A 23 3.99 48.08 0.02
C ASP A 23 5.07 47.12 0.52
N SER A 24 6.35 47.34 0.18
CA SER A 24 7.50 46.55 0.66
C SER A 24 7.71 46.61 2.18
N TYR A 25 7.43 47.73 2.84
CA TYR A 25 7.55 47.84 4.31
C TYR A 25 6.39 47.11 5.02
N MET A 26 5.21 47.11 4.42
CA MET A 26 4.07 46.35 4.93
C MET A 26 4.23 44.85 4.65
N GLU A 27 4.85 44.48 3.56
CA GLU A 27 5.24 43.07 3.27
C GLU A 27 6.27 42.57 4.28
N ASP A 28 7.34 43.35 4.57
CA ASP A 28 8.34 42.98 5.57
C ASP A 28 7.77 42.88 6.99
N LEU A 29 6.82 43.79 7.36
CA LEU A 29 6.13 43.75 8.65
C LEU A 29 5.13 42.59 8.77
N ASN A 30 4.54 42.16 7.67
CA ASN A 30 3.63 41.03 7.62
C ASN A 30 4.35 39.69 7.40
N THR A 31 5.64 39.71 7.06
CA THR A 31 6.46 38.51 6.99
C THR A 31 6.86 38.13 8.41
N ASP A 32 6.22 37.12 8.95
CA ASP A 32 6.59 36.53 10.24
C ASP A 32 7.99 35.89 10.10
N PRO A 33 9.04 36.49 10.75
CA PRO A 33 10.40 35.95 10.62
C PRO A 33 10.55 34.56 11.27
N SER A 34 9.53 34.08 11.97
CA SER A 34 9.48 32.72 12.52
C SER A 34 8.76 31.73 11.59
N LYS A 35 8.10 32.22 10.53
CA LYS A 35 7.59 31.34 9.48
C LYS A 35 8.74 30.94 8.59
N ALA A 36 8.99 29.63 8.51
CA ALA A 36 9.89 29.07 7.53
C ALA A 36 9.47 29.57 6.13
N ASN A 37 10.38 30.22 5.41
CA ASN A 37 10.19 30.57 4.00
C ASN A 37 10.25 29.27 3.18
N GLY A 38 9.10 28.57 3.04
CA GLY A 38 9.00 27.29 2.40
C GLY A 38 9.41 26.09 3.29
N ILE A 39 8.92 24.94 2.97
CA ILE A 39 9.36 23.65 3.55
C ILE A 39 10.34 23.04 2.55
N ASP A 40 11.50 22.58 3.03
CA ASP A 40 12.49 21.89 2.20
C ASP A 40 11.83 20.75 1.40
N PRO A 41 11.89 20.77 0.06
CA PRO A 41 11.30 19.73 -0.80
C PRO A 41 11.81 18.32 -0.48
N ASN A 42 13.05 18.19 -0.01
CA ASN A 42 13.59 16.90 0.44
C ASN A 42 12.87 16.39 1.70
N ALA A 43 12.56 17.27 2.66
CA ALA A 43 11.82 16.90 3.86
C ALA A 43 10.37 16.51 3.53
N GLN A 44 9.77 17.14 2.51
CA GLN A 44 8.44 16.79 2.02
C GLN A 44 8.42 15.41 1.35
N LEU A 45 9.45 15.07 0.56
CA LEU A 45 9.64 13.72 0.02
C LEU A 45 9.77 12.68 1.14
N THR A 46 10.66 12.92 2.11
CA THR A 46 10.85 12.02 3.28
C THR A 46 9.52 11.78 4.01
N THR A 47 8.77 12.84 4.27
CA THR A 47 7.48 12.76 4.98
C THR A 47 6.47 11.92 4.22
N ALA A 48 6.32 12.15 2.92
CA ALA A 48 5.40 11.38 2.08
C ALA A 48 5.79 9.89 2.00
N GLN A 49 7.09 9.60 1.90
CA GLN A 49 7.59 8.21 1.91
C GLN A 49 7.25 7.51 3.23
N LEU A 50 7.54 8.13 4.37
CA LEU A 50 7.29 7.53 5.68
C LEU A 50 5.79 7.36 5.97
N GLN A 51 4.93 8.26 5.49
CA GLN A 51 3.47 8.16 5.66
C GLN A 51 2.86 6.94 4.97
N THR A 52 3.47 6.39 3.93
CA THR A 52 2.90 5.30 3.12
C THR A 52 2.53 4.05 3.93
N TYR A 53 3.36 3.63 4.88
CA TYR A 53 3.08 2.54 5.81
C TYR A 53 3.16 2.96 7.29
N GLY A 54 3.57 4.20 7.57
CA GLY A 54 3.62 4.76 8.92
C GLY A 54 2.34 5.48 9.34
N ASP A 55 1.48 5.87 8.39
CA ASP A 55 0.21 6.54 8.67
C ASP A 55 -0.91 5.53 8.96
N LEU A 56 -1.53 5.63 10.15
CA LEU A 56 -2.61 4.74 10.56
C LEU A 56 -3.81 4.81 9.61
N GLY A 57 -4.17 6.00 9.11
CA GLY A 57 -5.29 6.16 8.18
C GLY A 57 -5.10 5.34 6.91
N MET A 58 -3.85 5.29 6.40
CA MET A 58 -3.50 4.48 5.25
C MET A 58 -3.58 2.98 5.54
N VAL A 59 -2.88 2.53 6.57
CA VAL A 59 -2.71 1.10 6.83
C VAL A 59 -3.94 0.42 7.42
N GLU A 60 -4.88 1.19 8.01
CA GLU A 60 -6.18 0.67 8.41
C GLU A 60 -7.00 0.16 7.21
N ILE A 61 -6.95 0.84 6.06
CA ILE A 61 -7.60 0.36 4.83
C ILE A 61 -6.98 -0.96 4.38
N TYR A 62 -5.65 -1.07 4.45
CA TYR A 62 -4.95 -2.31 4.08
C TYR A 62 -5.41 -3.47 4.95
N ARG A 63 -5.44 -3.26 6.28
CA ARG A 63 -5.90 -4.27 7.23
C ARG A 63 -7.38 -4.59 7.08
N ASN A 64 -8.22 -3.55 6.97
CA ASN A 64 -9.68 -3.70 7.09
C ASN A 64 -10.34 -4.18 5.79
N TYR A 65 -9.81 -3.79 4.62
CA TYR A 65 -10.43 -4.08 3.33
C TYR A 65 -9.52 -4.85 2.37
N HIS A 66 -8.29 -4.39 2.12
CA HIS A 66 -7.46 -4.98 1.06
C HIS A 66 -7.11 -6.44 1.35
N TYR A 67 -6.66 -6.76 2.57
CA TYR A 67 -6.38 -8.14 2.96
C TYR A 67 -7.64 -9.02 2.95
N ALA A 68 -8.79 -8.49 3.35
CA ALA A 68 -10.02 -9.25 3.38
C ALA A 68 -10.58 -9.50 1.98
N PHE A 69 -10.59 -8.48 1.10
CA PHE A 69 -11.08 -8.62 -0.28
C PHE A 69 -10.15 -9.49 -1.13
N SER A 70 -8.84 -9.43 -0.91
CA SER A 70 -7.88 -10.34 -1.52
C SER A 70 -7.80 -11.72 -0.81
N GLN A 71 -8.56 -11.93 0.27
CA GLN A 71 -8.66 -13.17 1.05
C GLN A 71 -7.31 -13.70 1.54
N MET A 72 -6.44 -12.80 1.98
CA MET A 72 -5.15 -13.17 2.57
C MET A 72 -5.21 -13.32 4.08
N LEU A 73 -5.92 -12.40 4.76
CA LEU A 73 -6.09 -12.39 6.20
C LEU A 73 -7.57 -12.29 6.59
N MET A 74 -7.89 -12.90 7.74
CA MET A 74 -9.12 -12.75 8.48
C MET A 74 -8.78 -12.58 9.97
N GLY A 75 -9.78 -12.40 10.81
CA GLY A 75 -9.56 -12.10 12.22
C GLY A 75 -9.26 -10.61 12.44
N CYS A 76 -8.48 -10.27 13.47
CA CYS A 76 -8.39 -8.88 13.91
C CYS A 76 -9.74 -8.20 13.77
N TRP A 77 -10.62 -8.36 14.68
CA TRP A 77 -12.05 -7.95 14.63
C TRP A 77 -12.43 -7.06 13.42
N ASN A 78 -11.64 -6.01 13.15
CA ASN A 78 -11.86 -5.07 12.07
C ASN A 78 -11.78 -5.71 10.68
N THR A 79 -10.79 -6.54 10.41
CA THR A 79 -10.62 -7.20 9.09
C THR A 79 -11.83 -8.05 8.76
N THR A 80 -12.29 -8.87 9.71
CA THR A 80 -13.51 -9.68 9.52
C THR A 80 -14.76 -8.83 9.48
N ASN A 81 -14.89 -7.83 10.36
CA ASN A 81 -16.12 -7.04 10.48
C ASN A 81 -16.33 -6.12 9.28
N TYR A 82 -15.27 -5.46 8.78
CA TYR A 82 -15.39 -4.56 7.63
C TYR A 82 -15.30 -5.33 6.29
N GLY A 83 -14.11 -5.71 5.88
CA GLY A 83 -13.91 -6.36 4.57
C GLY A 83 -14.48 -7.78 4.52
N GLY A 84 -14.26 -8.60 5.55
CA GLY A 84 -14.72 -9.99 5.56
C GLY A 84 -16.25 -10.15 5.58
N ARG A 85 -17.00 -9.16 6.07
CA ARG A 85 -18.48 -9.14 6.09
C ARG A 85 -19.10 -8.12 5.18
N HIS A 86 -18.29 -7.49 4.34
CA HIS A 86 -18.71 -6.45 3.41
C HIS A 86 -19.48 -5.32 4.11
N THR A 87 -18.97 -4.82 5.23
CA THR A 87 -19.62 -3.74 5.96
C THR A 87 -19.26 -2.40 5.35
N ILE A 88 -20.28 -1.66 4.89
CA ILE A 88 -20.14 -0.29 4.42
C ILE A 88 -20.03 0.62 5.63
N ASP A 89 -18.83 1.11 5.91
CA ASP A 89 -18.58 2.14 6.92
C ASP A 89 -17.87 3.33 6.27
N ASN A 90 -18.59 4.45 6.21
CA ASN A 90 -18.11 5.63 5.50
C ASN A 90 -16.83 6.23 6.13
N ASN A 91 -16.65 6.09 7.44
CA ASN A 91 -15.45 6.62 8.10
C ASN A 91 -14.22 5.72 7.81
N GLU A 92 -14.41 4.41 7.85
CA GLU A 92 -13.34 3.47 7.54
C GLU A 92 -12.98 3.50 6.04
N MET A 93 -13.96 3.48 5.15
CA MET A 93 -13.73 3.44 3.71
C MET A 93 -13.06 4.70 3.16
N CYS A 94 -13.19 5.85 3.81
CA CYS A 94 -12.61 7.12 3.35
C CYS A 94 -11.19 7.38 3.89
N ARG A 95 -10.61 6.52 4.71
CA ARG A 95 -9.33 6.78 5.41
C ARG A 95 -8.17 7.09 4.47
N ILE A 96 -7.98 6.36 3.36
CA ILE A 96 -6.95 6.71 2.36
C ILE A 96 -7.17 8.14 1.84
N TRP A 97 -8.39 8.48 1.46
CA TRP A 97 -8.73 9.80 0.96
C TRP A 97 -8.42 10.91 1.96
N THR A 98 -8.91 10.74 3.19
CA THR A 98 -8.74 11.73 4.26
C THR A 98 -7.32 11.80 4.83
N SER A 99 -6.51 10.77 4.66
CA SER A 99 -5.09 10.78 5.03
C SER A 99 -4.21 11.34 3.92
N LEU A 100 -4.38 10.89 2.67
CA LEU A 100 -3.42 11.23 1.61
C LEU A 100 -3.56 12.66 1.11
N TYR A 101 -4.78 13.12 0.81
CA TYR A 101 -4.96 14.44 0.22
C TYR A 101 -4.45 15.59 1.09
N PRO A 102 -4.81 15.69 2.39
CA PRO A 102 -4.36 16.79 3.24
C PRO A 102 -2.89 16.68 3.68
N ASN A 103 -2.28 15.51 3.55
CA ASN A 103 -0.92 15.26 4.01
C ASN A 103 0.03 14.98 2.84
N ALA A 104 0.15 13.72 2.38
CA ALA A 104 1.16 13.32 1.42
C ALA A 104 0.99 14.02 0.06
N ILE A 105 -0.22 14.07 -0.52
CA ILE A 105 -0.45 14.68 -1.84
C ILE A 105 -0.21 16.17 -1.81
N LYS A 106 -0.72 16.86 -0.78
CA LYS A 106 -0.45 18.30 -0.58
C LYS A 106 1.05 18.57 -0.47
N ASN A 107 1.76 17.80 0.38
CA ASN A 107 3.20 17.99 0.57
C ASN A 107 4.01 17.70 -0.70
N LEU A 108 3.66 16.65 -1.45
CA LEU A 108 4.31 16.33 -2.72
C LEU A 108 4.06 17.42 -3.77
N THR A 109 2.83 17.93 -3.86
CA THR A 109 2.50 19.01 -4.82
C THR A 109 3.22 20.31 -4.46
N ASP A 110 3.27 20.67 -3.19
CA ASP A 110 4.00 21.83 -2.70
C ASP A 110 5.53 21.66 -2.90
N GLY A 111 6.06 20.47 -2.61
CA GLY A 111 7.47 20.15 -2.85
C GLY A 111 7.87 20.20 -4.35
N ILE A 112 6.99 19.77 -5.24
CA ILE A 112 7.19 19.89 -6.69
C ILE A 112 7.29 21.37 -7.09
N HIS A 113 6.37 22.21 -6.59
CA HIS A 113 6.38 23.64 -6.87
C HIS A 113 7.65 24.32 -6.32
N ASN A 114 7.98 24.10 -5.07
CA ASN A 114 9.15 24.70 -4.42
C ASN A 114 10.47 24.26 -5.08
N SER A 115 10.60 22.96 -5.40
CA SER A 115 11.79 22.43 -6.08
C SER A 115 11.97 22.98 -7.51
N GLU A 116 10.87 23.29 -8.21
CA GLU A 116 10.91 23.96 -9.50
C GLU A 116 11.42 25.40 -9.36
N GLU A 117 10.89 26.16 -8.41
CA GLU A 117 11.34 27.52 -8.12
C GLU A 117 12.82 27.59 -7.69
N GLU A 118 13.29 26.60 -6.94
CA GLU A 118 14.68 26.49 -6.47
C GLU A 118 15.63 25.88 -7.52
N GLY A 119 15.11 25.37 -8.64
CA GLY A 119 15.90 24.71 -9.69
C GLY A 119 16.46 23.34 -9.30
N LEU A 120 15.83 22.64 -8.34
CA LEU A 120 16.23 21.32 -7.85
C LEU A 120 15.64 20.22 -8.74
N THR A 121 16.28 19.93 -9.86
CA THR A 121 15.74 19.06 -10.92
C THR A 121 15.58 17.61 -10.47
N ASN A 122 16.56 17.03 -9.78
CA ASN A 122 16.49 15.65 -9.32
C ASN A 122 15.48 15.47 -8.19
N VAL A 123 15.41 16.40 -7.24
CA VAL A 123 14.42 16.39 -6.17
C VAL A 123 13.02 16.53 -6.74
N ASN A 124 12.81 17.45 -7.70
CA ASN A 124 11.53 17.60 -8.41
C ASN A 124 11.10 16.29 -9.09
N ALA A 125 12.01 15.64 -9.82
CA ALA A 125 11.73 14.37 -10.47
C ALA A 125 11.36 13.26 -9.49
N ALA A 126 12.07 13.13 -8.36
CA ALA A 126 11.76 12.15 -7.33
C ALA A 126 10.38 12.39 -6.68
N LEU A 127 10.03 13.65 -6.40
CA LEU A 127 8.71 14.05 -5.89
C LEU A 127 7.60 13.70 -6.88
N ARG A 128 7.78 13.96 -8.17
CA ARG A 128 6.82 13.62 -9.24
C ARG A 128 6.61 12.10 -9.34
N ILE A 129 7.69 11.32 -9.37
CA ILE A 129 7.61 9.84 -9.39
C ILE A 129 6.84 9.34 -8.17
N TYR A 130 7.16 9.87 -6.98
CA TYR A 130 6.51 9.42 -5.76
C TYR A 130 5.05 9.89 -5.67
N ARG A 131 4.71 11.09 -6.18
CA ARG A 131 3.33 11.56 -6.29
C ARG A 131 2.48 10.65 -7.19
N VAL A 132 3.03 10.20 -8.32
CA VAL A 132 2.35 9.22 -9.18
C VAL A 132 2.05 7.93 -8.42
N TYR A 133 3.03 7.39 -7.69
CA TYR A 133 2.80 6.21 -6.86
C TYR A 133 1.70 6.43 -5.81
N MET A 134 1.76 7.52 -5.05
CA MET A 134 0.74 7.81 -4.03
C MET A 134 -0.65 8.03 -4.63
N MET A 135 -0.74 8.68 -5.79
CA MET A 135 -2.01 8.86 -6.50
C MET A 135 -2.57 7.55 -7.05
N SER A 136 -1.71 6.60 -7.42
CA SER A 136 -2.16 5.27 -7.83
C SER A 136 -2.88 4.53 -6.70
N LEU A 137 -2.45 4.72 -5.43
CA LEU A 137 -3.12 4.14 -4.26
C LEU A 137 -4.55 4.71 -4.08
N ILE A 138 -4.80 5.94 -4.53
CA ILE A 138 -6.13 6.56 -4.47
C ILE A 138 -7.00 6.08 -5.63
N THR A 139 -6.53 6.24 -6.87
CA THR A 139 -7.35 5.93 -8.05
C THR A 139 -7.67 4.44 -8.18
N ASP A 140 -6.76 3.53 -7.75
CA ASP A 140 -7.00 2.09 -7.75
C ASP A 140 -7.98 1.63 -6.67
N VAL A 141 -8.32 2.51 -5.72
CA VAL A 141 -9.31 2.25 -4.67
C VAL A 141 -10.65 2.88 -4.98
N TYR A 142 -10.67 4.12 -5.51
CA TYR A 142 -11.89 4.89 -5.68
C TYR A 142 -12.30 5.16 -7.15
N GLY A 143 -11.40 4.95 -8.13
CA GLY A 143 -11.62 5.29 -9.54
C GLY A 143 -11.25 6.74 -9.84
N ASP A 144 -12.16 7.50 -10.46
CA ASP A 144 -12.00 8.93 -10.72
C ASP A 144 -11.66 9.69 -9.44
N ALA A 145 -10.71 10.61 -9.49
CA ALA A 145 -10.25 11.31 -8.29
C ALA A 145 -9.58 12.66 -8.66
N PRO A 146 -9.51 13.62 -7.75
CA PRO A 146 -8.69 14.81 -7.96
C PRO A 146 -7.23 14.44 -8.17
N PHE A 147 -6.68 14.76 -9.34
CA PHE A 147 -5.27 14.55 -9.69
C PHE A 147 -4.61 15.82 -10.19
N SER A 148 -5.12 16.40 -11.29
CA SER A 148 -4.49 17.56 -11.94
C SER A 148 -4.50 18.82 -11.09
N GLU A 149 -5.51 19.00 -10.27
CA GLU A 149 -5.67 20.15 -9.35
C GLU A 149 -5.43 19.78 -7.87
N ALA A 150 -5.06 18.53 -7.58
CA ALA A 150 -4.83 18.07 -6.20
C ALA A 150 -3.65 18.78 -5.53
N GLY A 151 -3.87 19.29 -4.32
CA GLY A 151 -2.86 19.99 -3.52
C GLY A 151 -2.62 21.46 -3.91
N LEU A 152 -3.32 21.99 -4.92
CA LEU A 152 -3.13 23.37 -5.42
C LEU A 152 -3.88 24.45 -4.63
N GLY A 153 -4.47 24.12 -3.47
CA GLY A 153 -5.25 25.09 -2.68
C GLY A 153 -4.49 26.36 -2.33
N TYR A 154 -3.25 26.25 -1.86
CA TYR A 154 -2.41 27.39 -1.50
C TYR A 154 -1.60 27.97 -2.67
N ILE A 155 -1.30 27.17 -3.68
CA ILE A 155 -0.48 27.57 -4.83
C ILE A 155 -1.32 28.31 -5.87
N ALA A 156 -2.54 27.83 -6.14
CA ALA A 156 -3.39 28.33 -7.23
C ALA A 156 -4.85 28.53 -6.83
N GLU A 157 -5.16 28.63 -5.53
CA GLU A 157 -6.51 28.82 -4.98
C GLU A 157 -7.55 27.76 -5.45
N LYS A 158 -7.08 26.53 -5.72
CA LYS A 158 -7.94 25.41 -6.15
C LYS A 158 -8.46 24.63 -4.94
N PHE A 159 -9.51 25.13 -4.30
CA PHE A 159 -10.11 24.53 -3.10
C PHE A 159 -11.17 23.45 -3.43
N ASN A 160 -11.72 23.45 -4.64
CA ASN A 160 -12.66 22.45 -5.14
C ASN A 160 -12.05 21.81 -6.41
N PRO A 161 -11.05 20.94 -6.29
CA PRO A 161 -10.37 20.37 -7.43
C PRO A 161 -11.33 19.49 -8.24
N ARG A 162 -11.19 19.51 -9.58
CA ARG A 162 -11.96 18.62 -10.44
C ARG A 162 -11.57 17.17 -10.18
N TYR A 163 -12.51 16.25 -10.40
CA TYR A 163 -12.21 14.82 -10.48
C TYR A 163 -11.82 14.47 -11.92
N ASP A 164 -10.55 14.16 -12.10
CA ASP A 164 -10.05 13.60 -13.35
C ASP A 164 -10.58 12.18 -13.51
N THR A 165 -10.89 11.78 -14.74
CA THR A 165 -11.27 10.38 -14.99
C THR A 165 -10.09 9.46 -14.76
N GLN A 166 -10.33 8.21 -14.38
CA GLN A 166 -9.25 7.24 -14.17
C GLN A 166 -8.40 7.06 -15.44
N GLU A 167 -9.00 7.13 -16.63
CA GLU A 167 -8.29 7.14 -17.91
C GLU A 167 -7.33 8.32 -18.05
N GLU A 168 -7.78 9.56 -17.74
CA GLU A 168 -6.94 10.76 -17.75
C GLU A 168 -5.79 10.64 -16.73
N ILE A 169 -6.07 10.11 -15.55
CA ILE A 169 -5.07 9.91 -14.49
C ILE A 169 -3.98 8.94 -14.95
N TYR A 170 -4.34 7.79 -15.54
CA TYR A 170 -3.35 6.84 -16.05
C TYR A 170 -2.54 7.40 -17.21
N ALA A 171 -3.18 8.15 -18.12
CA ALA A 171 -2.46 8.86 -19.20
C ALA A 171 -1.44 9.85 -18.64
N ALA A 172 -1.81 10.58 -17.59
CA ALA A 172 -0.90 11.51 -16.91
C ALA A 172 0.23 10.77 -16.17
N PHE A 173 -0.02 9.60 -15.58
CA PHE A 173 1.03 8.79 -14.93
C PHE A 173 2.16 8.45 -15.90
N PHE A 174 1.84 8.01 -17.11
CA PHE A 174 2.86 7.70 -18.12
C PHE A 174 3.69 8.92 -18.50
N ASN A 175 3.03 10.05 -18.71
CA ASN A 175 3.73 11.31 -19.04
C ASN A 175 4.65 11.76 -17.89
N GLU A 176 4.12 11.82 -16.66
CA GLU A 176 4.85 12.24 -15.48
C GLU A 176 6.08 11.36 -15.21
N LEU A 177 5.93 10.03 -15.29
CA LEU A 177 7.03 9.09 -15.07
C LEU A 177 8.08 9.18 -16.16
N THR A 178 7.68 9.38 -17.42
CA THR A 178 8.60 9.57 -18.56
C THR A 178 9.40 10.84 -18.41
N ASP A 179 8.72 11.97 -18.16
CA ASP A 179 9.36 13.28 -18.03
C ASP A 179 10.29 13.34 -16.82
N ALA A 180 9.83 12.81 -15.66
CA ALA A 180 10.65 12.76 -14.46
C ALA A 180 11.89 11.86 -14.63
N CYS A 181 11.74 10.68 -15.27
CA CYS A 181 12.87 9.82 -15.60
C CYS A 181 13.90 10.54 -16.48
N ASN A 182 13.46 11.27 -17.51
CA ASN A 182 14.32 12.02 -18.42
C ASN A 182 15.00 13.21 -17.73
N ALA A 183 14.37 13.83 -16.73
CA ALA A 183 14.93 14.94 -15.98
C ALA A 183 16.04 14.53 -15.00
N LEU A 184 16.01 13.29 -14.49
CA LEU A 184 17.01 12.78 -13.55
C LEU A 184 18.41 12.75 -14.17
N SER A 185 19.39 13.31 -13.47
CA SER A 185 20.78 13.43 -13.93
C SER A 185 21.80 13.20 -12.81
N LEU A 186 22.88 12.46 -13.10
CA LEU A 186 24.00 12.26 -12.18
C LEU A 186 24.78 13.56 -11.88
N SER A 187 24.63 14.58 -12.70
CA SER A 187 25.23 15.90 -12.52
C SER A 187 24.27 16.94 -11.92
N GLY A 188 23.04 16.54 -11.57
CA GLY A 188 22.05 17.40 -10.94
C GLY A 188 22.24 17.54 -9.43
N ASP A 189 21.25 18.14 -8.80
CA ASP A 189 21.17 18.30 -7.35
C ASP A 189 21.07 16.95 -6.61
N ASN A 190 21.43 16.94 -5.33
CA ASN A 190 21.35 15.74 -4.51
C ASN A 190 19.94 15.58 -3.91
N ILE A 191 19.38 14.40 -4.04
CA ILE A 191 18.16 14.01 -3.32
C ILE A 191 18.57 13.59 -1.91
N THR A 192 18.25 14.41 -0.91
CA THR A 192 18.57 14.14 0.50
C THR A 192 17.33 13.67 1.26
N GLY A 193 17.52 12.92 2.37
CA GLY A 193 16.40 12.44 3.17
C GLY A 193 15.55 11.34 2.52
N ASP A 194 15.90 10.86 1.33
CA ASP A 194 15.26 9.76 0.64
C ASP A 194 15.45 8.44 1.41
N VAL A 195 14.39 7.91 1.98
CA VAL A 195 14.41 6.69 2.80
C VAL A 195 14.26 5.40 1.97
N ILE A 196 14.15 5.51 0.65
CA ILE A 196 14.08 4.36 -0.27
C ILE A 196 15.48 4.06 -0.82
N TYR A 197 16.07 4.99 -1.53
CA TYR A 197 17.31 4.79 -2.29
C TYR A 197 18.50 5.63 -1.81
N ASN A 198 18.29 6.45 -0.78
CA ASN A 198 19.31 7.37 -0.27
C ASN A 198 19.87 8.29 -1.40
N GLY A 199 19.00 8.73 -2.29
CA GLY A 199 19.29 9.65 -3.37
C GLY A 199 19.92 9.04 -4.62
N ASP A 200 19.95 7.72 -4.77
CA ASP A 200 20.50 7.06 -5.98
C ASP A 200 19.63 7.34 -7.21
N VAL A 201 20.09 8.25 -8.04
CA VAL A 201 19.42 8.71 -9.28
C VAL A 201 19.15 7.54 -10.24
N ASN A 202 20.07 6.58 -10.36
CA ASN A 202 19.88 5.45 -11.27
C ASN A 202 18.73 4.53 -10.79
N LYS A 203 18.61 4.34 -9.48
CA LYS A 203 17.51 3.57 -8.91
C LYS A 203 16.18 4.29 -9.05
N TRP A 204 16.15 5.62 -8.92
CA TRP A 204 14.96 6.42 -9.20
C TRP A 204 14.50 6.31 -10.65
N LYS A 205 15.42 6.32 -11.64
CA LYS A 205 15.10 6.05 -13.06
C LYS A 205 14.47 4.67 -13.24
N LYS A 206 15.10 3.64 -12.63
CA LYS A 206 14.57 2.28 -12.69
C LYS A 206 13.18 2.17 -12.07
N LEU A 207 12.94 2.84 -10.93
CA LEU A 207 11.62 2.86 -10.31
C LEU A 207 10.57 3.49 -11.22
N ALA A 208 10.86 4.66 -11.82
CA ALA A 208 9.95 5.32 -12.75
C ALA A 208 9.54 4.39 -13.91
N ASN A 209 10.53 3.76 -14.55
CA ASN A 209 10.27 2.84 -15.66
C ASN A 209 9.56 1.55 -15.20
N SER A 210 9.88 1.01 -14.01
CA SER A 210 9.22 -0.18 -13.48
C SER A 210 7.77 0.10 -13.09
N LEU A 211 7.46 1.28 -12.57
CA LEU A 211 6.08 1.73 -12.35
C LEU A 211 5.31 1.86 -13.67
N ARG A 212 5.96 2.31 -14.76
CA ARG A 212 5.33 2.29 -16.10
C ARG A 212 4.95 0.88 -16.54
N LEU A 213 5.77 -0.14 -16.24
CA LEU A 213 5.41 -1.54 -16.51
C LEU A 213 4.16 -1.97 -15.74
N ARG A 214 4.08 -1.64 -14.43
CA ARG A 214 2.90 -1.94 -13.61
C ARG A 214 1.64 -1.30 -14.18
N PHE A 215 1.69 0.00 -14.47
CA PHE A 215 0.53 0.73 -14.96
C PHE A 215 0.15 0.35 -16.39
N ALA A 216 1.12 0.03 -17.25
CA ALA A 216 0.86 -0.52 -18.57
C ALA A 216 0.12 -1.87 -18.47
N MET A 217 0.58 -2.76 -17.60
CA MET A 217 -0.12 -4.04 -17.36
C MET A 217 -1.52 -3.82 -16.76
N ARG A 218 -1.70 -2.81 -15.90
CA ARG A 218 -3.01 -2.46 -15.31
C ARG A 218 -4.05 -2.14 -16.36
N ILE A 219 -3.69 -1.40 -17.40
CA ILE A 219 -4.61 -0.98 -18.46
C ILE A 219 -4.64 -1.95 -19.66
N SER A 220 -3.98 -3.10 -19.56
CA SER A 220 -3.74 -3.99 -20.71
C SER A 220 -5.01 -4.59 -21.31
N ASP A 221 -6.09 -4.67 -20.56
CA ASP A 221 -7.33 -5.26 -21.01
C ASP A 221 -8.33 -4.19 -21.50
N VAL A 222 -8.28 -2.97 -20.96
CA VAL A 222 -9.10 -1.83 -21.42
C VAL A 222 -8.47 -1.07 -22.59
N ASN A 223 -7.15 -0.93 -22.63
CA ASN A 223 -6.42 -0.21 -23.70
C ASN A 223 -5.14 -0.96 -24.09
N PRO A 224 -5.26 -2.12 -24.79
CA PRO A 224 -4.13 -3.03 -25.05
C PRO A 224 -3.02 -2.41 -25.91
N ASP A 225 -3.35 -1.54 -26.87
CA ASP A 225 -2.36 -0.92 -27.75
C ASP A 225 -1.48 0.07 -26.97
N LYS A 226 -2.11 0.94 -26.17
CA LYS A 226 -1.39 1.89 -25.30
C LYS A 226 -0.57 1.16 -24.24
N ALA A 227 -1.15 0.11 -23.64
CA ALA A 227 -0.45 -0.72 -22.68
C ALA A 227 0.82 -1.35 -23.24
N LYS A 228 0.72 -1.94 -24.42
CA LYS A 228 1.87 -2.52 -25.12
C LYS A 228 2.93 -1.45 -25.43
N GLN A 229 2.52 -0.32 -25.99
CA GLN A 229 3.42 0.78 -26.31
C GLN A 229 4.19 1.26 -25.06
N GLU A 230 3.48 1.59 -23.98
CA GLU A 230 4.10 2.08 -22.74
C GLU A 230 5.04 1.08 -22.10
N PHE A 231 4.66 -0.20 -22.11
CA PHE A 231 5.49 -1.26 -21.57
C PHE A 231 6.82 -1.40 -22.35
N GLU A 232 6.73 -1.49 -23.67
CA GLU A 232 7.89 -1.65 -24.56
C GLU A 232 8.81 -0.40 -24.52
N GLU A 233 8.24 0.80 -24.50
CA GLU A 233 8.99 2.05 -24.34
C GLU A 233 9.69 2.15 -22.98
N ALA A 234 9.05 1.72 -21.89
CA ALA A 234 9.66 1.70 -20.57
C ALA A 234 10.88 0.77 -20.49
N LEU A 235 10.84 -0.37 -21.18
CA LEU A 235 11.98 -1.29 -21.26
C LEU A 235 13.19 -0.69 -22.00
N MET A 236 12.95 0.23 -22.93
CA MET A 236 13.98 0.89 -23.73
C MET A 236 14.42 2.23 -23.17
N ALA A 237 13.74 2.74 -22.14
CA ALA A 237 14.00 4.04 -21.55
C ALA A 237 15.35 4.09 -20.82
N ASP A 238 15.91 5.30 -20.70
CA ASP A 238 17.16 5.52 -19.96
C ASP A 238 17.04 5.06 -18.50
N GLY A 239 18.08 4.45 -17.97
CA GLY A 239 18.11 3.81 -16.65
C GLY A 239 17.55 2.37 -16.62
N GLY A 240 16.72 1.98 -17.61
CA GLY A 240 16.10 0.66 -17.65
C GLY A 240 15.08 0.41 -16.52
N VAL A 241 14.73 -0.84 -16.30
CA VAL A 241 13.82 -1.30 -15.23
C VAL A 241 14.60 -2.05 -14.13
N PHE A 242 13.94 -2.56 -13.10
CA PHE A 242 14.59 -3.39 -12.08
C PHE A 242 15.21 -4.65 -12.70
N THR A 243 16.46 -4.90 -12.36
CA THR A 243 17.24 -6.04 -12.87
C THR A 243 17.70 -7.00 -11.79
N SER A 244 17.57 -6.60 -10.52
CA SER A 244 17.91 -7.43 -9.36
C SER A 244 17.18 -6.94 -8.10
N ALA A 245 17.17 -7.72 -7.04
CA ALA A 245 16.60 -7.34 -5.74
C ALA A 245 17.26 -6.09 -5.12
N THR A 246 18.47 -5.72 -5.54
CA THR A 246 19.09 -4.47 -5.08
C THR A 246 18.40 -3.21 -5.62
N ASP A 247 17.54 -3.36 -6.62
CA ASP A 247 16.73 -2.29 -7.19
C ASP A 247 15.38 -2.11 -6.47
N ASP A 248 15.00 -3.04 -5.59
CA ASP A 248 13.73 -3.01 -4.86
C ASP A 248 13.48 -1.64 -4.21
N ALA A 249 12.29 -1.09 -4.44
CA ALA A 249 11.83 0.16 -3.85
C ALA A 249 11.18 -0.12 -2.48
N LEU A 250 11.97 -0.03 -1.44
CA LEU A 250 11.59 -0.34 -0.06
C LEU A 250 11.75 0.89 0.83
N ILE A 251 10.66 1.31 1.45
CA ILE A 251 10.69 2.37 2.47
C ILE A 251 11.30 1.78 3.74
N LYS A 252 12.40 2.37 4.19
CA LYS A 252 13.11 1.92 5.39
C LYS A 252 12.47 2.51 6.62
N TYR A 253 11.97 1.62 7.48
CA TYR A 253 11.43 1.95 8.78
C TYR A 253 12.41 1.58 9.90
N MET A 254 12.12 2.04 11.10
CA MET A 254 12.89 1.73 12.30
C MET A 254 11.99 1.15 13.39
N GLU A 255 12.61 0.53 14.37
CA GLU A 255 11.87 0.07 15.54
C GLU A 255 11.36 1.28 16.34
N VAL A 256 10.04 1.33 16.54
CA VAL A 256 9.37 2.36 17.35
C VAL A 256 8.38 1.70 18.30
N SER A 257 8.16 2.34 19.44
CA SER A 257 7.07 1.96 20.35
C SER A 257 5.74 2.35 19.74
N PHE A 258 4.79 1.43 19.78
CA PHE A 258 3.43 1.64 19.29
C PHE A 258 2.45 1.46 20.45
N SER A 259 1.58 2.46 20.69
CA SER A 259 0.54 2.39 21.70
C SER A 259 -0.82 2.44 21.04
N PHE A 260 -1.62 1.38 21.22
CA PHE A 260 -3.01 1.37 20.77
C PHE A 260 -3.90 2.23 21.68
N GLY A 261 -4.96 2.78 21.12
CA GLY A 261 -6.00 3.47 21.88
C GLY A 261 -5.73 4.94 22.16
N GLN A 262 -4.71 5.53 21.59
CA GLN A 262 -4.55 6.98 21.52
C GLN A 262 -4.80 7.45 20.09
N ASP A 263 -5.67 8.44 19.92
CA ASP A 263 -6.03 9.02 18.61
C ASP A 263 -4.88 9.73 17.88
N THR A 264 -3.68 9.66 18.43
CA THR A 264 -2.50 10.40 17.96
C THR A 264 -1.26 9.53 17.84
N TYR A 265 -1.34 8.41 17.13
CA TYR A 265 -0.11 7.79 16.65
C TYR A 265 0.44 8.64 15.50
N SER A 266 1.49 9.36 15.75
CA SER A 266 2.10 10.31 14.81
C SER A 266 3.57 10.02 14.50
N ASP A 267 4.10 8.88 14.94
CA ASP A 267 5.48 8.49 14.63
C ASP A 267 5.53 7.66 13.35
N TYR A 268 5.62 8.36 12.22
CA TYR A 268 5.71 7.72 10.89
C TYR A 268 7.02 6.98 10.62
N ARG A 269 7.99 7.00 11.55
CA ARG A 269 9.28 6.32 11.38
C ARG A 269 9.17 4.80 11.48
N GLY A 270 8.09 4.27 12.03
CA GLY A 270 7.82 2.84 12.12
C GLY A 270 6.72 2.39 11.17
N ASN A 271 6.78 1.14 10.73
CA ASN A 271 5.75 0.50 9.92
C ASN A 271 4.51 0.21 10.78
N ALA A 272 3.49 1.05 10.67
CA ALA A 272 2.26 0.93 11.44
C ALA A 272 1.43 -0.30 11.02
N LEU A 273 1.49 -0.73 9.75
CA LEU A 273 0.78 -1.94 9.29
C LEU A 273 1.23 -3.18 10.05
N SER A 274 2.54 -3.39 10.18
CA SER A 274 3.09 -4.53 10.91
C SER A 274 2.58 -4.57 12.36
N LYS A 275 2.48 -3.42 13.02
CA LYS A 275 1.93 -3.32 14.39
C LYS A 275 0.42 -3.53 14.43
N LEU A 276 -0.33 -3.00 13.46
CA LEU A 276 -1.78 -3.24 13.38
C LEU A 276 -2.12 -4.71 13.16
N LEU A 277 -1.29 -5.45 12.42
CA LEU A 277 -1.49 -6.88 12.19
C LEU A 277 -1.27 -7.73 13.45
N PHE A 278 -0.47 -7.26 14.41
CA PHE A 278 -0.42 -7.88 15.74
C PHE A 278 -1.70 -7.61 16.52
N GLY A 279 -2.25 -6.40 16.41
CA GLY A 279 -3.48 -5.99 17.06
C GLY A 279 -3.26 -5.50 18.51
N ASN A 280 -4.32 -4.96 19.08
CA ASN A 280 -4.37 -4.51 20.49
C ASN A 280 -4.90 -5.58 21.44
N ASP A 281 -5.42 -6.68 20.91
CA ASP A 281 -5.91 -7.84 21.65
C ASP A 281 -5.51 -9.13 20.90
N PRO A 282 -4.20 -9.41 20.80
CA PRO A 282 -3.72 -10.51 19.98
C PRO A 282 -4.10 -11.89 20.53
N ALA A 283 -4.45 -11.98 21.81
CA ALA A 283 -4.95 -13.22 22.41
C ALA A 283 -6.35 -13.57 21.91
N ASN A 284 -7.22 -12.57 21.74
CA ASN A 284 -8.60 -12.79 21.31
C ASN A 284 -8.83 -12.53 19.81
N ASN A 285 -8.07 -11.60 19.21
CA ASN A 285 -8.24 -11.16 17.83
C ASN A 285 -6.92 -11.08 17.05
N PRO A 286 -6.16 -12.19 16.92
CA PRO A 286 -4.95 -12.19 16.09
C PRO A 286 -5.29 -12.12 14.60
N SER A 287 -4.29 -11.78 13.78
CA SER A 287 -4.39 -11.92 12.33
C SER A 287 -4.24 -13.40 11.94
N TYR A 288 -5.32 -13.98 11.42
CA TYR A 288 -5.33 -15.34 10.89
C TYR A 288 -5.11 -15.31 9.38
N LEU A 289 -4.37 -16.28 8.86
CA LEU A 289 -4.35 -16.48 7.43
C LEU A 289 -5.70 -17.01 6.98
N CYS A 290 -6.26 -16.37 5.95
CA CYS A 290 -7.49 -16.84 5.33
C CYS A 290 -7.29 -18.23 4.70
N SER A 291 -8.30 -19.09 4.77
CA SER A 291 -8.26 -20.43 4.18
C SER A 291 -7.89 -20.39 2.69
N THR A 292 -8.35 -19.39 1.95
CA THR A 292 -7.98 -19.19 0.55
C THR A 292 -6.46 -19.06 0.39
N PHE A 293 -5.82 -18.20 1.18
CA PHE A 293 -4.37 -17.95 1.10
C PHE A 293 -3.56 -19.12 1.62
N PHE A 294 -3.93 -19.64 2.79
CA PHE A 294 -3.25 -20.77 3.39
C PHE A 294 -3.33 -22.02 2.52
N ASN A 295 -4.54 -22.42 2.10
CA ASN A 295 -4.74 -23.63 1.31
C ASN A 295 -4.12 -23.55 -0.07
N GLN A 296 -4.07 -22.37 -0.71
CA GLN A 296 -3.38 -22.18 -1.98
C GLN A 296 -1.90 -22.58 -1.88
N MET A 297 -1.22 -22.14 -0.83
CA MET A 297 0.18 -22.48 -0.61
C MET A 297 0.35 -23.92 -0.09
N TYR A 298 -0.45 -24.33 0.88
CA TYR A 298 -0.34 -25.65 1.50
C TYR A 298 -0.58 -26.78 0.50
N ASN A 299 -1.66 -26.70 -0.29
CA ASN A 299 -2.03 -27.72 -1.25
C ASN A 299 -1.06 -27.78 -2.45
N SER A 300 -0.39 -26.70 -2.79
CA SER A 300 0.64 -26.68 -3.84
C SER A 300 2.02 -27.11 -3.33
N GLY A 301 2.18 -27.35 -2.03
CA GLY A 301 3.49 -27.64 -1.43
C GLY A 301 4.44 -26.43 -1.48
N ASP A 302 3.91 -25.21 -1.44
CA ASP A 302 4.72 -24.01 -1.46
C ASP A 302 5.55 -23.89 -0.17
N PRO A 303 6.88 -23.80 -0.26
CA PRO A 303 7.74 -23.74 0.93
C PRO A 303 7.52 -22.48 1.78
N ARG A 304 6.82 -21.45 1.26
CA ARG A 304 6.45 -20.26 2.01
C ARG A 304 5.28 -20.48 2.97
N THR A 305 4.55 -21.61 2.88
CA THR A 305 3.37 -21.89 3.70
C THR A 305 3.62 -21.64 5.18
N PHE A 306 4.64 -22.27 5.77
CA PHE A 306 4.96 -22.12 7.19
C PHE A 306 6.00 -21.01 7.47
N ILE A 307 6.30 -20.19 6.47
CA ILE A 307 6.94 -18.88 6.64
C ILE A 307 5.87 -17.83 6.99
N PHE A 308 4.74 -17.86 6.29
CA PHE A 308 3.60 -16.98 6.58
C PHE A 308 2.78 -17.47 7.76
N ALA A 309 2.48 -18.77 7.79
CA ALA A 309 1.60 -19.39 8.77
C ALA A 309 2.37 -20.00 9.94
N ARG A 310 1.99 -19.63 11.15
CA ARG A 310 2.45 -20.29 12.37
C ARG A 310 1.25 -20.57 13.27
N PHE A 311 1.43 -21.50 14.18
CA PHE A 311 0.41 -21.90 15.16
C PHE A 311 0.90 -21.48 16.53
N TYR A 312 0.24 -20.48 17.10
CA TYR A 312 0.65 -19.92 18.38
C TYR A 312 -0.38 -20.18 19.46
N TYR A 313 0.12 -20.44 20.67
CA TYR A 313 -0.68 -20.28 21.88
C TYR A 313 -0.62 -18.81 22.31
N ASP A 314 -1.78 -18.16 22.26
CA ASP A 314 -1.94 -16.73 22.56
C ASP A 314 -2.70 -16.50 23.88
N GLY A 315 -3.05 -17.57 24.62
CA GLY A 315 -3.91 -17.50 25.81
C GLY A 315 -3.28 -16.90 27.07
N LEU A 316 -2.01 -16.46 27.01
CA LEU A 316 -1.37 -15.76 28.11
C LEU A 316 -1.93 -14.32 28.20
N MET A 317 -2.56 -13.99 29.31
CA MET A 317 -3.06 -12.65 29.59
C MET A 317 -1.90 -11.63 29.60
N SER A 318 -1.93 -10.67 28.69
CA SER A 318 -0.95 -9.60 28.47
C SER A 318 0.14 -9.85 27.43
N LEU A 319 -0.23 -10.28 26.23
CA LEU A 319 0.69 -10.24 25.08
C LEU A 319 0.94 -8.78 24.68
N THR A 320 2.08 -8.26 25.07
CA THR A 320 2.52 -6.89 24.71
C THR A 320 3.52 -6.88 23.54
N SER A 321 4.02 -8.07 23.19
CA SER A 321 4.98 -8.27 22.09
C SER A 321 4.66 -9.59 21.36
N PRO A 322 4.86 -9.63 20.03
CA PRO A 322 4.81 -10.89 19.27
C PRO A 322 5.76 -11.97 19.83
N ASP A 323 6.89 -11.57 20.38
CA ASP A 323 7.91 -12.47 20.90
C ASP A 323 7.45 -13.26 22.16
N ASN A 324 6.35 -12.83 22.79
CA ASN A 324 5.77 -13.54 23.92
C ASN A 324 4.81 -14.68 23.51
N ARG A 325 4.59 -14.89 22.21
CA ARG A 325 3.77 -15.97 21.67
C ARG A 325 4.53 -17.29 21.73
N ILE A 326 3.87 -18.35 22.17
CA ILE A 326 4.46 -19.70 22.19
C ILE A 326 4.15 -20.38 20.86
N ASP A 327 5.19 -20.75 20.11
CA ASP A 327 5.07 -21.39 18.81
C ASP A 327 4.88 -22.90 18.95
N LEU A 328 3.72 -23.40 18.53
CA LEU A 328 3.33 -24.81 18.54
C LEU A 328 3.42 -25.46 17.17
N THR A 329 3.99 -24.79 16.17
CA THR A 329 3.93 -25.26 14.77
C THR A 329 4.53 -26.64 14.60
N GLU A 330 5.73 -26.86 15.14
CA GLU A 330 6.44 -28.14 14.99
C GLU A 330 5.68 -29.30 15.72
N GLU A 331 5.05 -28.99 16.83
CA GLU A 331 4.25 -29.97 17.57
C GLU A 331 3.00 -30.36 16.78
N ILE A 332 2.25 -29.38 16.26
CA ILE A 332 1.05 -29.59 15.45
C ILE A 332 1.39 -30.43 14.20
N LEU A 333 2.46 -30.07 13.51
CA LEU A 333 2.88 -30.76 12.31
C LEU A 333 3.37 -32.19 12.60
N SER A 334 4.18 -32.39 13.64
CA SER A 334 4.74 -33.71 13.98
C SER A 334 3.69 -34.70 14.49
N LYS A 335 2.66 -34.19 15.17
CA LYS A 335 1.53 -35.00 15.66
C LYS A 335 0.42 -35.19 14.62
N GLY A 336 0.53 -34.55 13.45
CA GLY A 336 -0.48 -34.62 12.38
C GLY A 336 -1.85 -34.07 12.82
N ILE A 337 -1.84 -33.03 13.66
CA ILE A 337 -3.07 -32.42 14.16
C ILE A 337 -3.75 -31.67 13.00
N PRO A 338 -5.07 -31.84 12.81
CA PRO A 338 -5.79 -31.16 11.75
C PRO A 338 -5.67 -29.63 11.88
N MET A 339 -5.24 -28.97 10.82
CA MET A 339 -5.20 -27.51 10.73
C MET A 339 -6.57 -26.98 10.33
N ASN A 340 -6.96 -25.85 10.93
CA ASN A 340 -8.28 -25.24 10.74
C ASN A 340 -8.17 -23.77 10.26
N PRO A 341 -7.81 -23.50 9.01
CA PRO A 341 -7.75 -22.14 8.49
C PRO A 341 -9.15 -21.54 8.35
N ARG A 342 -9.28 -20.24 8.65
CA ARG A 342 -10.55 -19.53 8.62
C ARG A 342 -10.99 -19.20 7.21
N ASP A 343 -12.24 -19.49 6.90
CA ASP A 343 -12.87 -19.10 5.65
C ASP A 343 -13.17 -17.59 5.61
N PRO A 344 -13.23 -16.99 4.42
CA PRO A 344 -13.65 -15.61 4.24
C PRO A 344 -15.00 -15.34 4.93
N GLY A 345 -15.06 -14.29 5.76
CA GLY A 345 -16.26 -13.92 6.52
C GLY A 345 -16.48 -14.66 7.83
N ALA A 346 -15.67 -15.68 8.15
CA ALA A 346 -15.78 -16.44 9.39
C ALA A 346 -15.30 -15.63 10.60
N TYR A 347 -16.10 -15.64 11.69
CA TYR A 347 -15.64 -15.22 13.03
C TYR A 347 -14.95 -16.37 13.77
N SER A 348 -14.13 -16.02 14.74
CA SER A 348 -13.22 -16.88 15.47
C SER A 348 -13.82 -17.74 16.59
N TRP A 349 -15.07 -18.08 16.53
CA TRP A 349 -15.72 -18.69 17.68
C TRP A 349 -16.04 -20.18 17.52
N GLU A 350 -15.40 -20.86 16.55
CA GLU A 350 -15.63 -22.28 16.38
C GLU A 350 -14.77 -23.09 17.37
N PRO A 351 -15.38 -24.02 18.11
CA PRO A 351 -14.64 -24.85 19.05
C PRO A 351 -13.75 -25.85 18.33
N TRP A 352 -12.63 -26.15 18.95
CA TRP A 352 -11.63 -27.12 18.55
C TRP A 352 -12.17 -28.53 18.38
N PRO A 353 -11.51 -29.36 17.55
CA PRO A 353 -11.70 -30.80 17.60
C PRO A 353 -11.42 -31.30 19.03
N ALA A 354 -12.39 -31.93 19.67
CA ALA A 354 -12.20 -32.46 20.99
C ALA A 354 -11.04 -33.47 21.01
N GLY A 355 -10.11 -33.34 21.95
CA GLY A 355 -9.05 -34.30 22.21
C GLY A 355 -7.64 -33.89 21.85
N TYR A 356 -7.38 -32.64 21.49
CA TYR A 356 -6.00 -32.15 21.38
C TYR A 356 -5.37 -32.02 22.78
N ASP A 357 -4.28 -32.72 23.00
CA ASP A 357 -3.49 -32.68 24.22
C ASP A 357 -2.01 -32.47 23.81
N SER A 358 -1.49 -31.30 24.10
CA SER A 358 -0.11 -30.91 23.83
C SER A 358 0.72 -31.00 25.11
N ASP A 359 1.92 -31.58 25.02
CA ASP A 359 2.84 -31.59 26.16
C ASP A 359 3.27 -30.17 26.55
N ILE A 360 3.42 -29.28 25.57
CA ILE A 360 3.68 -27.84 25.81
C ILE A 360 2.51 -27.20 26.55
N MET A 361 1.27 -27.54 26.22
CA MET A 361 0.09 -27.00 26.90
C MET A 361 0.01 -27.49 28.36
N LYS A 362 0.41 -28.72 28.65
CA LYS A 362 0.52 -29.21 30.03
C LYS A 362 1.58 -28.44 30.81
N GLU A 363 2.74 -28.23 30.22
CA GLU A 363 3.82 -27.44 30.83
C GLU A 363 3.38 -25.99 31.10
N ILE A 364 2.65 -25.37 30.16
CA ILE A 364 2.08 -24.03 30.35
C ILE A 364 1.09 -24.03 31.52
N ALA A 365 0.18 -25.02 31.61
CA ALA A 365 -0.78 -25.12 32.68
C ALA A 365 -0.12 -25.34 34.05
N GLU A 366 0.92 -26.17 34.10
CA GLU A 366 1.71 -26.41 35.31
C GLU A 366 2.43 -25.18 35.82
N ASN A 367 3.01 -24.39 34.88
CA ASN A 367 3.73 -23.15 35.20
C ASN A 367 2.80 -21.95 35.46
N ASN A 368 1.52 -22.04 35.11
CA ASN A 368 0.55 -20.96 35.25
C ASN A 368 -0.79 -21.49 35.86
N PRO A 369 -0.80 -21.98 37.11
CA PRO A 369 -1.94 -22.67 37.68
C PRO A 369 -3.19 -21.79 37.90
N SER A 370 -3.07 -20.48 37.74
CA SER A 370 -4.20 -19.53 37.78
C SER A 370 -4.81 -19.23 36.41
N VAL A 371 -4.23 -19.79 35.33
CA VAL A 371 -4.69 -19.57 33.95
C VAL A 371 -5.42 -20.82 33.48
N GLU A 372 -6.68 -20.68 33.10
CA GLU A 372 -7.41 -21.74 32.43
C GLU A 372 -6.85 -21.91 31.03
N VAL A 373 -6.08 -22.96 30.81
CA VAL A 373 -5.50 -23.29 29.52
C VAL A 373 -6.57 -24.02 28.72
N SER A 374 -7.34 -23.29 27.93
CA SER A 374 -8.30 -23.86 26.99
C SER A 374 -7.76 -23.79 25.57
N MET A 375 -7.83 -24.90 24.85
CA MET A 375 -7.33 -25.05 23.48
C MET A 375 -8.44 -24.72 22.50
N THR A 376 -8.53 -23.47 22.08
CA THR A 376 -9.62 -23.02 21.22
C THR A 376 -9.21 -22.49 19.86
N ARG A 377 -7.93 -22.15 19.62
CA ARG A 377 -7.51 -21.47 18.37
C ARG A 377 -6.08 -21.79 17.93
N GLU A 378 -5.43 -22.77 18.54
CA GLU A 378 -4.03 -23.09 18.30
C GLU A 378 -3.80 -23.74 16.92
N THR A 379 -4.78 -24.45 16.33
CA THR A 379 -4.68 -25.03 14.98
C THR A 379 -5.18 -24.11 13.86
N GLU A 380 -5.58 -22.89 14.20
CA GLU A 380 -5.86 -21.85 13.22
C GLU A 380 -4.54 -21.18 12.82
N PRO A 381 -4.14 -21.19 11.53
CA PRO A 381 -2.88 -20.57 11.10
C PRO A 381 -2.94 -19.05 11.29
N LYS A 382 -2.00 -18.52 12.07
CA LYS A 382 -1.84 -17.10 12.36
C LYS A 382 -0.64 -16.54 11.61
N LEU A 383 -0.65 -15.24 11.39
CA LEU A 383 0.47 -14.57 10.77
C LEU A 383 1.74 -14.68 11.64
N ALA A 384 2.85 -15.06 11.02
CA ALA A 384 4.13 -15.25 11.68
C ALA A 384 4.69 -13.93 12.25
N ASN A 385 5.40 -14.01 13.37
CA ASN A 385 5.98 -12.86 14.08
C ASN A 385 6.90 -12.00 13.21
N ASN A 386 7.54 -12.60 12.23
CA ASN A 386 8.41 -11.90 11.28
C ASN A 386 7.73 -10.71 10.59
N PHE A 387 6.43 -10.79 10.36
CA PHE A 387 5.63 -9.75 9.70
C PHE A 387 5.08 -8.68 10.65
N LEU A 388 5.33 -8.81 11.95
CA LEU A 388 4.71 -7.99 13.00
C LEU A 388 5.67 -6.96 13.62
N LYS A 389 6.81 -6.69 12.98
CA LYS A 389 7.84 -5.76 13.46
C LYS A 389 7.66 -4.37 12.86
N SER A 390 7.86 -3.33 13.67
CA SER A 390 7.73 -1.94 13.20
C SER A 390 8.88 -1.47 12.30
N ASP A 391 9.98 -2.20 12.26
CA ASP A 391 11.12 -1.95 11.35
C ASP A 391 11.02 -2.74 10.02
N ASN A 392 9.94 -3.53 9.81
CA ASN A 392 9.69 -4.15 8.53
C ASN A 392 9.56 -3.10 7.42
N PRO A 393 10.11 -3.35 6.22
CA PRO A 393 10.05 -2.39 5.13
C PRO A 393 8.62 -2.16 4.64
N GLY A 394 8.34 -0.95 4.16
CA GLY A 394 7.17 -0.66 3.34
C GLY A 394 7.50 -0.95 1.88
N VAL A 395 6.66 -1.73 1.20
CA VAL A 395 6.92 -2.18 -0.17
C VAL A 395 6.23 -1.27 -1.19
N VAL A 396 7.03 -0.58 -1.99
CA VAL A 396 6.54 0.19 -3.16
C VAL A 396 6.50 -0.70 -4.40
N MET A 397 7.63 -1.32 -4.74
CA MET A 397 7.76 -2.24 -5.87
C MET A 397 8.99 -3.13 -5.71
N THR A 398 8.92 -4.37 -6.24
CA THR A 398 10.00 -5.34 -6.14
C THR A 398 10.45 -5.87 -7.50
N TYR A 399 11.68 -6.35 -7.56
CA TYR A 399 12.22 -7.08 -8.71
C TYR A 399 11.40 -8.36 -9.02
N ALA A 400 10.90 -9.02 -7.99
CA ALA A 400 10.02 -10.18 -8.16
C ALA A 400 8.75 -9.81 -8.94
N GLU A 401 8.13 -8.67 -8.61
CA GLU A 401 6.96 -8.14 -9.33
C GLU A 401 7.28 -7.84 -10.79
N VAL A 402 8.41 -7.16 -11.07
CA VAL A 402 8.83 -6.88 -12.45
C VAL A 402 8.95 -8.16 -13.26
N ASN A 403 9.47 -9.25 -12.68
CA ASN A 403 9.54 -10.54 -13.38
C ASN A 403 8.15 -11.13 -13.67
N PHE A 404 7.17 -10.99 -12.77
CA PHE A 404 5.81 -11.43 -13.05
C PHE A 404 5.14 -10.59 -14.14
N LEU A 405 5.36 -9.27 -14.15
CA LEU A 405 4.90 -8.39 -15.24
C LEU A 405 5.54 -8.76 -16.58
N MET A 406 6.84 -9.05 -16.60
CA MET A 406 7.56 -9.52 -17.80
C MET A 406 7.07 -10.88 -18.27
N ALA A 407 6.74 -11.79 -17.34
CA ALA A 407 6.16 -13.09 -17.69
C ALA A 407 4.80 -12.93 -18.38
N GLU A 408 3.93 -12.06 -17.87
CA GLU A 408 2.63 -11.79 -18.46
C GLU A 408 2.76 -11.06 -19.82
N ALA A 409 3.67 -10.09 -19.93
CA ALA A 409 3.98 -9.42 -21.20
C ALA A 409 4.45 -10.42 -22.28
N ALA A 410 5.27 -11.40 -21.90
CA ALA A 410 5.69 -12.48 -22.81
C ALA A 410 4.50 -13.33 -23.28
N LEU A 411 3.51 -13.59 -22.41
CA LEU A 411 2.27 -14.29 -22.80
C LEU A 411 1.41 -13.47 -23.76
N LYS A 412 1.37 -12.15 -23.59
CA LYS A 412 0.66 -11.23 -24.48
C LYS A 412 1.40 -11.02 -25.83
N GLY A 413 2.62 -11.59 -25.98
CA GLY A 413 3.44 -11.43 -27.19
C GLY A 413 4.07 -10.05 -27.35
N TRP A 414 4.28 -9.34 -26.24
CA TRP A 414 4.99 -8.06 -26.22
C TRP A 414 6.50 -8.28 -26.35
N ALA A 415 7.23 -7.25 -26.79
CA ALA A 415 8.67 -7.34 -27.07
C ALA A 415 9.52 -7.37 -25.79
N VAL A 416 9.56 -8.54 -25.14
CA VAL A 416 10.42 -8.84 -23.99
C VAL A 416 11.50 -9.85 -24.37
N ALA A 417 12.69 -9.74 -23.77
CA ALA A 417 13.85 -10.54 -24.15
C ALA A 417 13.75 -12.03 -23.75
N GLY A 418 13.00 -12.35 -22.68
CA GLY A 418 12.92 -13.68 -22.10
C GLY A 418 11.60 -14.40 -22.41
N SER A 419 11.51 -15.64 -21.94
CA SER A 419 10.26 -16.40 -22.01
C SER A 419 9.41 -16.21 -20.76
N ALA A 420 8.08 -16.41 -20.89
CA ALA A 420 7.17 -16.37 -19.74
C ALA A 420 7.59 -17.34 -18.64
N ASP A 421 8.03 -18.57 -18.98
CA ASP A 421 8.52 -19.55 -18.01
C ASP A 421 9.79 -19.10 -17.29
N GLY A 422 10.73 -18.50 -18.02
CA GLY A 422 11.97 -17.96 -17.44
C GLY A 422 11.70 -16.86 -16.43
N TYR A 423 10.91 -15.87 -16.83
CA TYR A 423 10.52 -14.79 -15.94
C TYR A 423 9.68 -15.25 -14.74
N TYR A 424 8.74 -16.21 -14.95
CA TYR A 424 7.97 -16.81 -13.87
C TYR A 424 8.87 -17.44 -12.81
N LYS A 425 9.82 -18.30 -13.22
CA LYS A 425 10.76 -18.94 -12.29
C LYS A 425 11.63 -17.93 -11.54
N THR A 426 12.12 -16.91 -12.25
CA THR A 426 12.90 -15.83 -11.63
C THR A 426 12.06 -15.06 -10.62
N GLY A 427 10.82 -14.73 -10.97
CA GLY A 427 9.89 -14.02 -10.08
C GLY A 427 9.58 -14.82 -8.81
N VAL A 428 9.30 -16.12 -8.95
CA VAL A 428 9.06 -17.02 -7.80
C VAL A 428 10.29 -17.10 -6.90
N ARG A 429 11.49 -17.31 -7.47
CA ARG A 429 12.72 -17.35 -6.67
C ARG A 429 12.96 -16.02 -5.94
N ALA A 430 12.88 -14.91 -6.66
CA ALA A 430 13.05 -13.57 -6.08
C ALA A 430 12.01 -13.28 -4.98
N SER A 431 10.76 -13.72 -5.14
CA SER A 431 9.72 -13.61 -4.11
C SER A 431 10.04 -14.42 -2.84
N MET A 432 10.67 -15.58 -2.98
CA MET A 432 11.12 -16.41 -1.85
C MET A 432 12.31 -15.77 -1.12
N ASP A 433 13.31 -15.32 -1.87
CA ASP A 433 14.50 -14.65 -1.32
C ASP A 433 14.14 -13.33 -0.63
N PHE A 434 13.18 -12.59 -1.17
CA PHE A 434 12.66 -11.34 -0.61
C PHE A 434 12.22 -11.48 0.86
N LEU A 435 11.56 -12.58 1.23
CA LEU A 435 11.12 -12.83 2.60
C LEU A 435 12.30 -13.09 3.54
N THR A 436 13.34 -13.76 3.05
CA THR A 436 14.56 -13.98 3.82
C THR A 436 15.31 -12.69 4.05
N ASP A 437 15.53 -11.93 2.98
CA ASP A 437 16.40 -10.75 2.98
C ASP A 437 15.78 -9.56 3.73
N ASN A 438 14.44 -9.44 3.71
CA ASN A 438 13.74 -8.26 4.21
C ASN A 438 12.88 -8.49 5.46
N TYR A 439 12.48 -9.73 5.75
CA TYR A 439 11.64 -10.06 6.92
C TYR A 439 12.33 -11.02 7.89
N GLY A 440 13.61 -11.35 7.67
CA GLY A 440 14.35 -12.28 8.52
C GLY A 440 13.74 -13.68 8.59
N CYS A 441 13.04 -14.10 7.52
CA CYS A 441 12.48 -15.42 7.42
C CYS A 441 13.56 -16.47 7.12
N ARG A 442 13.29 -17.74 7.40
CA ARG A 442 14.21 -18.80 7.01
C ARG A 442 14.46 -18.81 5.50
N LYS A 443 15.67 -19.11 5.11
CA LYS A 443 16.03 -19.28 3.70
C LYS A 443 15.35 -20.54 3.12
N ILE A 444 14.74 -20.37 1.96
CA ILE A 444 14.23 -21.48 1.14
C ILE A 444 15.39 -22.03 0.32
N THR A 445 15.67 -23.32 0.45
CA THR A 445 16.78 -23.97 -0.23
C THR A 445 16.54 -24.11 -1.74
N ASP A 446 17.59 -24.34 -2.52
CA ASP A 446 17.48 -24.57 -3.96
C ASP A 446 16.75 -25.89 -4.27
N GLU A 447 16.80 -26.87 -3.36
CA GLU A 447 16.07 -28.12 -3.47
C GLU A 447 14.57 -27.91 -3.25
N GLU A 448 14.16 -27.16 -2.21
CA GLU A 448 12.76 -26.80 -1.97
C GLU A 448 12.18 -26.02 -3.15
N PHE A 449 12.92 -25.00 -3.64
CA PHE A 449 12.52 -24.23 -4.82
C PHE A 449 12.37 -25.11 -6.06
N SER A 450 13.38 -25.95 -6.35
CA SER A 450 13.36 -26.81 -7.53
C SER A 450 12.22 -27.83 -7.49
N THR A 451 11.95 -28.40 -6.31
CA THR A 451 10.83 -29.30 -6.08
C THR A 451 9.50 -28.58 -6.28
N PHE A 452 9.35 -27.37 -5.73
CA PHE A 452 8.15 -26.57 -5.91
C PHE A 452 7.89 -26.24 -7.39
N ILE A 453 8.90 -25.76 -8.12
CA ILE A 453 8.78 -25.42 -9.54
C ILE A 453 8.51 -26.66 -10.42
N ALA A 454 9.09 -27.81 -10.08
CA ALA A 454 8.82 -29.06 -10.81
C ALA A 454 7.35 -29.50 -10.71
N ASN A 455 6.74 -29.28 -9.55
CA ASN A 455 5.35 -29.65 -9.27
C ASN A 455 4.34 -28.55 -9.69
N ASN A 456 4.77 -27.27 -9.70
CA ASN A 456 3.94 -26.10 -9.92
C ASN A 456 4.52 -25.19 -11.01
N GLY A 457 4.79 -25.76 -12.19
CA GLY A 457 5.24 -24.99 -13.35
C GLY A 457 4.17 -24.04 -13.88
N ILE A 458 4.57 -23.16 -14.79
CA ILE A 458 3.70 -22.12 -15.36
C ILE A 458 2.44 -22.67 -16.09
N GLY A 459 2.41 -23.99 -16.41
CA GLY A 459 1.32 -24.62 -17.15
C GLY A 459 1.51 -24.60 -18.67
N TYR A 460 0.53 -25.12 -19.40
CA TYR A 460 0.61 -25.35 -20.85
C TYR A 460 -0.27 -24.39 -21.66
N THR A 461 -1.46 -24.05 -21.16
CA THR A 461 -2.37 -23.11 -21.84
C THR A 461 -2.11 -21.68 -21.37
N ASN A 462 -2.51 -20.68 -22.17
CA ASN A 462 -2.39 -19.28 -21.79
C ASN A 462 -3.16 -18.97 -20.50
N GLU A 463 -4.34 -19.59 -20.33
CA GLU A 463 -5.15 -19.45 -19.11
C GLU A 463 -4.42 -19.99 -17.87
N GLN A 464 -3.87 -21.20 -17.95
CA GLN A 464 -3.06 -21.78 -16.86
C GLN A 464 -1.84 -20.91 -16.53
N ARG A 465 -1.19 -20.35 -17.56
CA ARG A 465 -0.03 -19.49 -17.41
C ARG A 465 -0.40 -18.16 -16.76
N LYS A 466 -1.50 -17.52 -17.22
CA LYS A 466 -2.02 -16.28 -16.59
C LYS A 466 -2.35 -16.55 -15.12
N ALA A 467 -3.02 -17.68 -14.83
CA ALA A 467 -3.37 -18.08 -13.47
C ALA A 467 -2.13 -18.31 -12.59
N ALA A 468 -1.12 -19.03 -13.07
CA ALA A 468 0.10 -19.32 -12.32
C ALA A 468 0.88 -18.05 -11.99
N ILE A 469 1.09 -17.16 -12.98
CA ILE A 469 1.81 -15.91 -12.80
C ILE A 469 1.10 -15.03 -11.75
N ASN A 470 -0.20 -14.81 -11.94
CA ASN A 470 -0.94 -13.87 -11.08
C ASN A 470 -1.22 -14.44 -9.69
N THR A 471 -1.31 -15.77 -9.53
CA THR A 471 -1.36 -16.40 -8.19
C THR A 471 -0.04 -16.22 -7.45
N GLN A 472 1.11 -16.33 -8.13
CA GLN A 472 2.41 -16.09 -7.51
C GLN A 472 2.64 -14.59 -7.21
N ALA A 473 2.19 -13.70 -8.08
CA ALA A 473 2.16 -12.26 -7.82
C ALA A 473 1.28 -11.93 -6.61
N TRP A 474 0.10 -12.54 -6.49
CA TRP A 474 -0.76 -12.40 -5.32
C TRP A 474 -0.07 -12.83 -4.03
N ILE A 475 0.65 -13.97 -4.01
CA ILE A 475 1.42 -14.39 -2.82
C ILE A 475 2.54 -13.39 -2.49
N LEU A 476 3.28 -12.90 -3.49
CA LEU A 476 4.29 -11.84 -3.31
C LEU A 476 3.68 -10.59 -2.67
N HIS A 477 2.53 -10.16 -3.17
CA HIS A 477 1.85 -8.95 -2.74
C HIS A 477 1.17 -9.05 -1.37
N PHE A 478 1.38 -10.14 -0.62
CA PHE A 478 1.05 -10.14 0.80
C PHE A 478 1.69 -8.96 1.53
N THR A 479 2.90 -8.57 1.14
CA THR A 479 3.61 -7.42 1.70
C THR A 479 3.25 -6.07 1.08
N ASN A 480 2.39 -6.07 0.04
CA ASN A 480 1.81 -4.89 -0.61
C ASN A 480 0.31 -5.11 -0.88
N PRO A 481 -0.55 -5.03 0.15
CA PRO A 481 -1.95 -5.41 0.03
C PRO A 481 -2.76 -4.56 -0.94
N SER A 482 -2.32 -3.33 -1.22
CA SER A 482 -2.94 -2.47 -2.23
C SER A 482 -2.77 -3.07 -3.63
N GLU A 483 -1.55 -3.49 -3.96
CA GLU A 483 -1.26 -4.14 -5.23
C GLU A 483 -1.87 -5.55 -5.33
N ALA A 484 -1.93 -6.29 -4.21
CA ALA A 484 -2.62 -7.57 -4.16
C ALA A 484 -4.08 -7.46 -4.63
N TRP A 485 -4.81 -6.50 -4.07
CA TRP A 485 -6.23 -6.31 -4.42
C TRP A 485 -6.40 -5.76 -5.84
N ALA A 486 -5.55 -4.83 -6.27
CA ALA A 486 -5.58 -4.29 -7.62
C ALA A 486 -5.28 -5.37 -8.67
N ASN A 487 -4.26 -6.22 -8.44
CA ASN A 487 -3.88 -7.27 -9.38
C ASN A 487 -4.94 -8.39 -9.48
N VAL A 488 -5.57 -8.77 -8.36
CA VAL A 488 -6.67 -9.76 -8.38
C VAL A 488 -7.83 -9.27 -9.22
N ARG A 489 -8.26 -8.00 -9.05
CA ARG A 489 -9.33 -7.41 -9.85
C ARG A 489 -8.98 -7.39 -11.34
N ARG A 490 -7.78 -6.90 -11.69
CA ARG A 490 -7.33 -6.82 -13.08
C ARG A 490 -7.18 -8.19 -13.75
N SER A 491 -6.60 -9.15 -13.04
CA SER A 491 -6.22 -10.43 -13.64
C SER A 491 -7.27 -11.52 -13.55
N GLY A 492 -8.21 -11.40 -12.57
CA GLY A 492 -9.13 -12.47 -12.19
C GLY A 492 -8.46 -13.62 -11.42
N TYR A 493 -7.18 -13.48 -10.99
CA TYR A 493 -6.43 -14.57 -10.35
C TYR A 493 -5.71 -14.15 -9.06
N PRO A 494 -5.69 -15.08 -8.03
CA PRO A 494 -6.44 -16.35 -8.00
C PRO A 494 -7.96 -16.10 -8.08
N ARG A 495 -8.73 -17.07 -8.56
CA ARG A 495 -10.19 -16.97 -8.56
C ARG A 495 -10.70 -17.05 -7.12
N LEU A 496 -11.16 -15.94 -6.61
CA LEU A 496 -11.70 -15.83 -5.26
C LEU A 496 -13.20 -16.14 -5.27
N LYS A 497 -13.66 -16.81 -4.22
CA LYS A 497 -15.08 -17.02 -3.96
C LYS A 497 -15.55 -16.02 -2.93
N SER A 498 -16.78 -15.51 -3.09
CA SER A 498 -17.33 -14.61 -2.08
C SER A 498 -17.54 -15.32 -0.74
N PRO A 499 -17.57 -14.61 0.41
CA PRO A 499 -17.90 -15.21 1.69
C PRO A 499 -19.27 -15.91 1.68
N ALA A 500 -20.20 -15.49 0.81
CA ALA A 500 -21.50 -16.15 0.64
C ALA A 500 -21.36 -17.59 0.14
N GLU A 501 -20.41 -17.84 -0.77
CA GLU A 501 -20.13 -19.19 -1.30
C GLU A 501 -19.48 -20.12 -0.25
N TYR A 502 -18.89 -19.55 0.81
CA TYR A 502 -18.43 -20.28 1.99
C TYR A 502 -19.49 -20.47 3.08
N GLY A 503 -20.72 -20.03 2.83
CA GLY A 503 -21.85 -20.20 3.76
C GLY A 503 -22.05 -19.02 4.73
N PHE A 504 -21.36 -17.91 4.55
CA PHE A 504 -21.47 -16.72 5.43
C PHE A 504 -22.36 -15.63 4.87
N GLY A 505 -23.12 -15.89 3.81
CA GLY A 505 -24.00 -14.92 3.15
C GLY A 505 -24.97 -14.18 4.07
N GLN A 506 -25.49 -14.85 5.10
CA GLN A 506 -26.39 -14.24 6.10
C GLN A 506 -25.71 -13.19 6.99
N PHE A 507 -24.39 -13.15 7.03
CA PHE A 507 -23.62 -12.18 7.83
C PHE A 507 -23.13 -10.99 7.01
N LEU A 508 -23.30 -11.03 5.69
CA LEU A 508 -22.88 -9.96 4.80
C LEU A 508 -23.90 -8.81 4.83
N THR A 509 -23.42 -7.60 5.08
CA THR A 509 -24.28 -6.42 5.24
C THR A 509 -24.29 -5.51 4.02
N GLY A 510 -23.23 -5.52 3.20
CA GLY A 510 -23.09 -4.68 2.02
C GLY A 510 -23.29 -5.38 0.68
N GLY A 511 -23.73 -6.66 0.68
CA GLY A 511 -24.00 -7.46 -0.52
C GLY A 511 -23.23 -8.78 -0.54
N GLN A 512 -23.49 -9.62 -1.54
CA GLN A 512 -23.03 -11.02 -1.59
C GLN A 512 -21.72 -11.20 -2.35
N GLU A 513 -21.42 -10.32 -3.30
CA GLU A 513 -20.25 -10.38 -4.16
C GLU A 513 -19.04 -9.69 -3.50
N ILE A 514 -17.83 -9.98 -3.97
CA ILE A 514 -16.64 -9.29 -3.49
C ILE A 514 -16.63 -7.87 -4.07
N PRO A 515 -16.48 -6.82 -3.22
CA PRO A 515 -16.40 -5.45 -3.71
C PRO A 515 -15.20 -5.22 -4.62
N VAL A 516 -15.37 -4.39 -5.65
CA VAL A 516 -14.33 -4.07 -6.64
C VAL A 516 -13.76 -2.66 -6.50
N ARG A 517 -14.31 -1.84 -5.60
CA ARG A 517 -13.82 -0.50 -5.22
C ARG A 517 -14.27 -0.14 -3.82
N LEU A 518 -13.78 0.96 -3.27
CA LEU A 518 -14.41 1.60 -2.11
C LEU A 518 -15.31 2.75 -2.55
N CYS A 519 -16.32 3.06 -1.75
CA CYS A 519 -17.20 4.21 -1.97
C CYS A 519 -16.45 5.52 -1.72
N TYR A 520 -16.78 6.55 -2.48
CA TYR A 520 -16.28 7.89 -2.20
C TYR A 520 -16.73 8.37 -0.82
N PRO A 521 -15.90 9.21 -0.15
CA PRO A 521 -16.30 9.83 1.11
C PRO A 521 -17.60 10.62 0.97
N VAL A 522 -18.55 10.38 1.87
CA VAL A 522 -19.84 11.09 1.86
C VAL A 522 -19.68 12.60 2.01
N LEU A 523 -18.62 13.04 2.73
CA LEU A 523 -18.31 14.46 2.93
C LEU A 523 -17.98 15.20 1.64
N GLU A 524 -17.52 14.51 0.58
CA GLU A 524 -17.27 15.12 -0.74
C GLU A 524 -18.54 15.70 -1.37
N SER A 525 -19.69 15.11 -1.09
CA SER A 525 -20.99 15.67 -1.51
C SER A 525 -21.27 17.08 -0.97
N SER A 526 -20.54 17.50 0.06
CA SER A 526 -20.64 18.82 0.68
C SER A 526 -19.42 19.69 0.40
N TYR A 527 -18.22 19.11 0.44
CA TYR A 527 -16.96 19.87 0.31
C TYR A 527 -16.58 20.13 -1.15
N ASN A 528 -16.80 19.17 -2.04
CA ASN A 528 -16.53 19.26 -3.47
C ASN A 528 -17.66 18.68 -4.31
N LYS A 529 -18.85 19.23 -4.10
CA LYS A 529 -20.09 18.70 -4.67
C LYS A 529 -20.03 18.53 -6.20
N THR A 530 -19.45 19.49 -6.92
CA THR A 530 -19.39 19.44 -8.38
C THR A 530 -18.59 18.24 -8.88
N GLY A 531 -17.35 18.09 -8.40
CA GLY A 531 -16.49 16.97 -8.79
C GLY A 531 -17.07 15.61 -8.35
N TYR A 532 -17.65 15.57 -7.15
CA TYR A 532 -18.33 14.38 -6.63
C TYR A 532 -19.53 13.95 -7.51
N ASP A 533 -20.44 14.88 -7.83
CA ASP A 533 -21.63 14.59 -8.64
C ASP A 533 -21.22 14.15 -10.06
N GLU A 534 -20.25 14.82 -10.70
CA GLU A 534 -19.75 14.43 -12.02
C GLU A 534 -19.16 13.02 -12.03
N ALA A 535 -18.41 12.65 -10.99
CA ALA A 535 -17.87 11.30 -10.84
C ALA A 535 -19.00 10.26 -10.65
N LEU A 536 -20.01 10.58 -9.83
CA LEU A 536 -21.17 9.72 -9.67
C LEU A 536 -21.96 9.55 -10.98
N ASP A 537 -22.16 10.64 -11.75
CA ASP A 537 -22.87 10.60 -13.03
C ASP A 537 -22.18 9.66 -14.02
N ARG A 538 -20.84 9.67 -14.08
CA ARG A 538 -20.06 8.72 -14.87
C ARG A 538 -20.24 7.27 -14.42
N MET A 539 -20.55 7.04 -13.15
CA MET A 539 -20.85 5.72 -12.57
C MET A 539 -22.34 5.35 -12.61
N GLY A 540 -23.19 6.09 -13.35
CA GLY A 540 -24.61 5.84 -13.42
C GLY A 540 -25.41 6.33 -12.21
N GLY A 541 -24.89 7.31 -11.46
CA GLY A 541 -25.58 8.00 -10.36
C GLY A 541 -25.53 7.28 -9.01
N SER A 542 -24.68 6.25 -8.85
CA SER A 542 -24.58 5.46 -7.62
C SER A 542 -23.16 5.40 -7.07
N ASN A 543 -22.99 5.68 -5.77
CA ASN A 543 -21.74 5.47 -5.05
C ASN A 543 -21.65 4.02 -4.54
N SER A 544 -21.60 3.06 -5.46
CA SER A 544 -21.58 1.63 -5.14
C SER A 544 -20.17 1.04 -5.28
N TRP A 545 -19.79 0.20 -4.36
CA TRP A 545 -18.51 -0.51 -4.41
C TRP A 545 -18.50 -1.75 -5.33
N TYR A 546 -19.62 -2.02 -6.03
CA TYR A 546 -19.74 -3.06 -7.07
C TYR A 546 -19.63 -2.51 -8.49
N ILE A 547 -19.41 -1.21 -8.66
CA ILE A 547 -19.15 -0.62 -9.97
C ILE A 547 -17.67 -0.78 -10.29
N PRO A 548 -17.31 -1.48 -11.39
CA PRO A 548 -15.90 -1.75 -11.70
C PRO A 548 -15.11 -0.47 -11.97
N MET A 549 -13.80 -0.56 -11.82
CA MET A 549 -12.85 0.46 -12.24
C MET A 549 -12.83 0.57 -13.76
N TRP A 550 -12.39 1.72 -14.29
CA TRP A 550 -12.22 1.89 -15.73
C TRP A 550 -11.33 0.80 -16.36
N TRP A 551 -10.27 0.39 -15.66
CA TRP A 551 -9.36 -0.66 -16.11
C TRP A 551 -9.81 -2.09 -15.77
N ASP A 552 -10.85 -2.26 -14.98
CA ASP A 552 -11.41 -3.55 -14.54
C ASP A 552 -12.61 -3.88 -15.46
N VAL A 553 -12.33 -4.60 -16.53
CA VAL A 553 -13.28 -4.85 -17.64
C VAL A 553 -13.72 -6.31 -17.76
N ASP A 554 -13.43 -7.16 -16.75
CA ASP A 554 -13.84 -8.57 -16.72
C ASP A 554 -15.30 -8.78 -16.29
#